data_f1d6b149723f4b7d21b3edea669fdf46
#
_entry.id   f1d6b149723f4b7d21b3edea669fdf46
#
_cell.length_a   1.000
_cell.length_b   1.000
_cell.length_c   1.000
_cell.angle_alpha   90.00
_cell.angle_beta   90.00
_cell.angle_gamma   90.00
#
_symmetry.space_group_name_H-M   'P 1'
#
loop_
_entity.id
_entity.type
_entity.pdbx_description
1 polymer ?
#
loop_
_entity_poly.entity_id
_entity_poly.type
_entity_poly.pdbx_seq_one_letter_code
_entity_poly.pdbx_strand_id
1 'polypeptide(L)'
;MHISPQNVKSFIAKFRRQKILVVGDLMLDRYIYGHVNRLSPEAPVPIVRVRDEKNMPGGAANVARNVKALGSGASIFGLIGSDQAGRDLLNVLRADGLSSTYVTTVNKTKTTVKMRVIGDRQQVVRVDWDNKPAINDGLLKKMCLKAVKATAQCTGVILADYAKGLICPEIVSSILKAARRNKVPVAVDPKVNWNLPMDGIAIATPNRKEAFSLAGIPETEPARNPLNDRALLRASDILMEKWNPSLLIITLGAQGMLVARHARPPFHVTTFAREVFDVSGAGDTVIGTMLLALSAGANDIEAAELANCAAGVVVGKIGTATCSGKELLEFTRDLRR
;
A
#
# COMPACT_ATOMS: atom_id res chain seq x y z
N MET A 1 -24.24 -1.29 -1.13
CA MET A 1 -23.39 -0.16 -0.75
C MET A 1 -24.17 0.77 0.17
N HIS A 2 -23.66 1.04 1.36
CA HIS A 2 -24.31 1.88 2.41
C HIS A 2 -23.97 3.35 2.25
N ILE A 3 -22.72 3.66 1.80
CA ILE A 3 -22.26 5.04 1.67
C ILE A 3 -22.97 5.80 0.53
N SER A 4 -23.48 7.01 0.84
CA SER A 4 -24.13 7.86 -0.15
C SER A 4 -23.11 8.68 -0.97
N PRO A 5 -23.39 9.06 -2.24
CA PRO A 5 -22.51 9.96 -3.01
C PRO A 5 -22.27 11.31 -2.35
N GLN A 6 -23.22 11.81 -1.54
CA GLN A 6 -23.06 13.03 -0.75
C GLN A 6 -22.01 12.83 0.35
N ASN A 7 -22.05 11.70 1.07
CA ASN A 7 -21.03 11.36 2.06
C ASN A 7 -19.65 11.19 1.41
N VAL A 8 -19.56 10.53 0.25
CA VAL A 8 -18.30 10.42 -0.51
C VAL A 8 -17.74 11.80 -0.85
N LYS A 9 -18.55 12.71 -1.38
CA LYS A 9 -18.15 14.10 -1.67
C LYS A 9 -17.66 14.83 -0.40
N SER A 10 -18.35 14.63 0.72
CA SER A 10 -17.97 15.20 2.02
C SER A 10 -16.61 14.65 2.49
N PHE A 11 -16.37 13.34 2.42
CA PHE A 11 -15.09 12.75 2.81
C PHE A 11 -13.94 13.22 1.92
N ILE A 12 -14.13 13.25 0.58
CA ILE A 12 -13.12 13.79 -0.35
C ILE A 12 -12.74 15.23 -0.01
N ALA A 13 -13.71 16.07 0.35
CA ALA A 13 -13.43 17.43 0.78
C ALA A 13 -12.60 17.49 2.07
N LYS A 14 -12.83 16.56 3.01
CA LYS A 14 -12.05 16.44 4.25
C LYS A 14 -10.66 15.84 4.03
N PHE A 15 -10.44 15.01 2.99
CA PHE A 15 -9.12 14.45 2.66
C PHE A 15 -8.08 15.55 2.44
N ARG A 16 -8.46 16.70 1.89
CA ARG A 16 -7.57 17.85 1.66
C ARG A 16 -6.94 18.40 2.94
N ARG A 17 -7.55 18.13 4.10
CA ARG A 17 -7.05 18.57 5.41
C ARG A 17 -6.14 17.54 6.07
N GLN A 18 -6.05 16.34 5.50
CA GLN A 18 -5.22 15.27 6.03
C GLN A 18 -3.77 15.39 5.54
N LYS A 19 -2.85 14.95 6.38
CA LYS A 19 -1.41 14.85 6.08
C LYS A 19 -0.97 13.46 6.49
N ILE A 20 -0.79 12.58 5.53
CA ILE A 20 -0.40 11.19 5.79
C ILE A 20 1.11 11.02 5.63
N LEU A 21 1.71 10.42 6.64
CA LEU A 21 3.10 9.95 6.58
C LEU A 21 3.11 8.49 6.16
N VAL A 22 3.72 8.19 5.02
CA VAL A 22 3.95 6.82 4.58
C VAL A 22 5.39 6.44 4.89
N VAL A 23 5.55 5.43 5.72
CA VAL A 23 6.84 4.89 6.17
C VAL A 23 7.01 3.51 5.56
N GLY A 24 8.08 3.28 4.83
CA GLY A 24 8.30 1.95 4.25
C GLY A 24 9.42 1.89 3.23
N ASP A 25 9.58 0.70 2.68
CA ASP A 25 10.61 0.43 1.69
C ASP A 25 10.30 1.13 0.37
N LEU A 26 11.23 1.94 -0.09
CA LEU A 26 11.15 2.67 -1.34
C LEU A 26 11.79 1.89 -2.47
N MET A 27 11.15 1.89 -3.62
CA MET A 27 11.67 1.26 -4.83
C MET A 27 11.27 2.02 -6.08
N LEU A 28 12.05 1.83 -7.14
CA LEU A 28 11.74 2.35 -8.46
C LEU A 28 11.15 1.23 -9.30
N ASP A 29 9.89 1.39 -9.71
CA ASP A 29 9.28 0.54 -10.73
C ASP A 29 9.62 1.11 -12.10
N ARG A 30 10.37 0.35 -12.91
CA ARG A 30 10.80 0.73 -14.25
C ARG A 30 10.07 -0.13 -15.28
N TYR A 31 9.38 0.52 -16.20
CA TYR A 31 8.65 -0.14 -17.28
C TYR A 31 9.34 0.14 -18.59
N ILE A 32 9.71 -0.91 -19.31
CA ILE A 32 10.28 -0.87 -20.66
C ILE A 32 9.23 -1.39 -21.62
N TYR A 33 8.73 -0.54 -22.48
CA TYR A 33 7.73 -0.89 -23.49
C TYR A 33 8.41 -1.06 -24.86
N GLY A 34 8.06 -2.12 -25.58
CA GLY A 34 8.62 -2.36 -26.91
C GLY A 34 7.80 -3.33 -27.73
N HIS A 35 8.30 -3.65 -28.91
CA HIS A 35 7.72 -4.62 -29.84
C HIS A 35 8.57 -5.88 -29.88
N VAL A 36 7.89 -7.04 -29.99
CA VAL A 36 8.52 -8.37 -30.14
C VAL A 36 8.28 -8.86 -31.56
N ASN A 37 9.30 -8.72 -32.43
CA ASN A 37 9.16 -9.10 -33.83
C ASN A 37 9.90 -10.39 -34.20
N ARG A 38 10.82 -10.87 -33.34
CA ARG A 38 11.62 -12.06 -33.61
C ARG A 38 12.20 -12.65 -32.34
N LEU A 39 12.60 -13.91 -32.43
CA LEU A 39 13.43 -14.55 -31.41
C LEU A 39 14.92 -14.18 -31.62
N SER A 40 15.70 -14.28 -30.55
CA SER A 40 17.14 -14.11 -30.60
C SER A 40 17.78 -15.26 -31.37
N PRO A 41 18.80 -14.99 -32.22
CA PRO A 41 19.63 -16.05 -32.81
C PRO A 41 20.56 -16.71 -31.77
N GLU A 42 20.78 -16.09 -30.61
CA GLU A 42 21.69 -16.55 -29.56
C GLU A 42 21.03 -17.51 -28.57
N ALA A 43 19.68 -17.40 -28.39
CA ALA A 43 18.90 -18.20 -27.45
C ALA A 43 17.40 -18.14 -27.82
N PRO A 44 16.57 -19.11 -27.41
CA PRO A 44 15.13 -19.13 -27.71
C PRO A 44 14.35 -18.12 -26.84
N VAL A 45 14.75 -16.87 -26.87
CA VAL A 45 14.14 -15.78 -26.12
C VAL A 45 13.69 -14.64 -27.06
N PRO A 46 12.59 -13.92 -26.77
CA PRO A 46 12.16 -12.80 -27.59
C PRO A 46 13.15 -11.64 -27.51
N ILE A 47 13.34 -10.96 -28.65
CA ILE A 47 14.03 -9.66 -28.69
C ILE A 47 12.97 -8.56 -28.58
N VAL A 48 13.04 -7.77 -27.52
CA VAL A 48 12.18 -6.60 -27.32
C VAL A 48 12.89 -5.35 -27.86
N ARG A 49 12.35 -4.79 -28.94
CA ARG A 49 12.81 -3.50 -29.46
C ARG A 49 12.15 -2.37 -28.65
N VAL A 50 12.92 -1.73 -27.80
CA VAL A 50 12.43 -0.68 -26.89
C VAL A 50 11.89 0.52 -27.68
N ARG A 51 10.70 0.99 -27.29
CA ARG A 51 10.04 2.20 -27.81
C ARG A 51 9.93 3.30 -26.75
N ASP A 52 9.64 2.92 -25.51
CA ASP A 52 9.38 3.85 -24.41
C ASP A 52 9.88 3.27 -23.09
N GLU A 53 10.31 4.15 -22.18
CA GLU A 53 10.71 3.79 -20.82
C GLU A 53 10.00 4.72 -19.83
N LYS A 54 9.41 4.14 -18.78
CA LYS A 54 8.74 4.89 -17.72
C LYS A 54 9.24 4.47 -16.35
N ASN A 55 9.58 5.44 -15.54
CA ASN A 55 9.88 5.27 -14.14
C ASN A 55 8.68 5.66 -13.30
N MET A 56 8.29 4.79 -12.35
CA MET A 56 7.15 4.97 -11.47
C MET A 56 7.57 4.75 -10.01
N PRO A 57 6.95 5.44 -9.04
CA PRO A 57 7.22 5.18 -7.64
C PRO A 57 6.58 3.83 -7.24
N GLY A 58 7.40 2.94 -6.68
CA GLY A 58 6.97 1.62 -6.20
C GLY A 58 7.07 1.48 -4.68
N GLY A 59 6.50 0.41 -4.15
CA GLY A 59 6.48 0.14 -2.71
C GLY A 59 5.77 1.24 -1.92
N ALA A 60 6.34 1.67 -0.81
CA ALA A 60 5.76 2.72 0.04
C ALA A 60 5.52 4.04 -0.72
N ALA A 61 6.30 4.32 -1.77
CA ALA A 61 6.09 5.50 -2.61
C ALA A 61 4.78 5.40 -3.43
N ASN A 62 4.36 4.20 -3.85
CA ASN A 62 3.07 4.00 -4.50
C ASN A 62 1.90 4.20 -3.53
N VAL A 63 2.01 3.78 -2.27
CA VAL A 63 1.01 4.09 -1.23
C VAL A 63 0.85 5.60 -1.08
N ALA A 64 1.96 6.35 -0.98
CA ALA A 64 1.93 7.80 -0.86
C ALA A 64 1.29 8.47 -2.09
N ARG A 65 1.54 7.94 -3.28
CA ARG A 65 0.93 8.41 -4.54
C ARG A 65 -0.58 8.21 -4.55
N ASN A 66 -1.08 7.07 -4.07
CA ASN A 66 -2.51 6.80 -3.93
C ASN A 66 -3.18 7.79 -2.95
N VAL A 67 -2.58 7.99 -1.79
CA VAL A 67 -3.03 8.98 -0.80
C VAL A 67 -3.09 10.39 -1.40
N LYS A 68 -2.06 10.79 -2.13
CA LYS A 68 -1.98 12.09 -2.80
C LYS A 68 -3.04 12.26 -3.88
N ALA A 69 -3.29 11.23 -4.69
CA ALA A 69 -4.28 11.24 -5.76
C ALA A 69 -5.71 11.46 -5.24
N LEU A 70 -6.02 10.95 -4.03
CA LEU A 70 -7.28 11.20 -3.34
C LEU A 70 -7.43 12.64 -2.81
N GLY A 71 -6.37 13.46 -2.92
CA GLY A 71 -6.39 14.88 -2.57
C GLY A 71 -5.79 15.23 -1.21
N SER A 72 -5.20 14.28 -0.49
CA SER A 72 -4.53 14.49 0.79
C SER A 72 -3.09 14.99 0.61
N GLY A 73 -2.51 15.62 1.64
CA GLY A 73 -1.07 15.76 1.75
C GLY A 73 -0.42 14.41 2.03
N ALA A 74 0.68 14.10 1.33
CA ALA A 74 1.45 12.88 1.56
C ALA A 74 2.93 13.20 1.73
N SER A 75 3.56 12.63 2.76
CA SER A 75 5.00 12.67 3.02
C SER A 75 5.54 11.25 3.08
N ILE A 76 6.77 11.07 2.60
CA ILE A 76 7.41 9.76 2.53
C ILE A 76 8.59 9.71 3.48
N PHE A 77 8.63 8.66 4.30
CA PHE A 77 9.79 8.32 5.12
C PHE A 77 10.37 7.00 4.62
N GLY A 78 11.61 7.02 4.18
CA GLY A 78 12.25 5.84 3.62
C GLY A 78 13.73 6.04 3.33
N LEU A 79 14.35 4.99 2.79
CA LEU A 79 15.74 4.97 2.38
C LEU A 79 15.87 4.79 0.86
N ILE A 80 16.84 5.45 0.28
CA ILE A 80 17.30 5.24 -1.09
C ILE A 80 18.82 5.17 -1.12
N GLY A 81 19.36 4.60 -2.18
CA GLY A 81 20.79 4.62 -2.46
C GLY A 81 21.24 5.97 -3.06
N SER A 82 22.56 6.19 -3.07
CA SER A 82 23.20 7.32 -3.75
C SER A 82 23.44 7.08 -5.27
N ASP A 83 22.75 6.10 -5.83
CA ASP A 83 22.83 5.66 -7.23
C ASP A 83 21.88 6.43 -8.16
N GLN A 84 21.93 6.11 -9.47
CA GLN A 84 21.05 6.72 -10.47
C GLN A 84 19.57 6.43 -10.20
N ALA A 85 19.24 5.19 -9.81
CA ALA A 85 17.86 4.80 -9.51
C ALA A 85 17.27 5.61 -8.34
N GLY A 86 18.09 5.94 -7.32
CA GLY A 86 17.68 6.83 -6.23
C GLY A 86 17.38 8.25 -6.71
N ARG A 87 18.21 8.79 -7.60
CA ARG A 87 17.96 10.11 -8.23
C ARG A 87 16.71 10.10 -9.09
N ASP A 88 16.53 9.06 -9.91
CA ASP A 88 15.34 8.88 -10.75
C ASP A 88 14.08 8.82 -9.90
N LEU A 89 14.11 8.07 -8.79
CA LEU A 89 12.98 7.99 -7.85
C LEU A 89 12.65 9.35 -7.23
N LEU A 90 13.65 10.11 -6.78
CA LEU A 90 13.42 11.47 -6.25
C LEU A 90 12.81 12.42 -7.30
N ASN A 91 13.20 12.29 -8.56
CA ASN A 91 12.64 13.08 -9.65
C ASN A 91 11.16 12.73 -9.88
N VAL A 92 10.82 11.44 -9.90
CA VAL A 92 9.43 10.97 -10.01
C VAL A 92 8.59 11.45 -8.85
N LEU A 93 9.08 11.31 -7.61
CA LEU A 93 8.38 11.80 -6.42
C LEU A 93 8.09 13.29 -6.49
N ARG A 94 9.06 14.08 -6.96
CA ARG A 94 8.90 15.54 -7.14
C ARG A 94 7.85 15.85 -8.23
N ALA A 95 7.88 15.14 -9.35
CA ALA A 95 6.90 15.29 -10.43
C ALA A 95 5.47 14.98 -9.97
N ASP A 96 5.30 13.98 -9.10
CA ASP A 96 4.01 13.62 -8.48
C ASP A 96 3.62 14.56 -7.31
N GLY A 97 4.43 15.57 -6.99
CA GLY A 97 4.19 16.51 -5.89
C GLY A 97 4.24 15.85 -4.51
N LEU A 98 5.01 14.76 -4.36
CA LEU A 98 5.21 14.04 -3.12
C LEU A 98 6.40 14.62 -2.34
N SER A 99 6.22 14.84 -1.03
CA SER A 99 7.28 15.34 -0.17
C SER A 99 8.31 14.25 0.16
N SER A 100 9.54 14.47 -0.26
CA SER A 100 10.70 13.61 0.05
C SER A 100 11.53 14.11 1.25
N THR A 101 11.00 15.04 2.05
CA THR A 101 11.71 15.67 3.20
C THR A 101 12.26 14.64 4.19
N TYR A 102 11.55 13.51 4.36
CA TYR A 102 11.96 12.45 5.28
C TYR A 102 12.63 11.27 4.59
N VAL A 103 12.87 11.34 3.27
CA VAL A 103 13.71 10.36 2.56
C VAL A 103 15.17 10.58 2.95
N THR A 104 15.89 9.49 3.18
CA THR A 104 17.31 9.51 3.53
C THR A 104 18.11 8.76 2.48
N THR A 105 19.10 9.44 1.89
CA THR A 105 20.04 8.82 0.96
C THR A 105 21.17 8.16 1.75
N VAL A 106 21.45 6.90 1.45
CA VAL A 106 22.50 6.10 2.10
C VAL A 106 23.63 5.83 1.10
N ASN A 107 24.83 6.26 1.44
CA ASN A 107 26.02 6.01 0.63
C ASN A 107 26.34 4.50 0.55
N LYS A 108 26.91 4.09 -0.57
CA LYS A 108 27.28 2.68 -0.84
C LYS A 108 26.10 1.69 -0.80
N THR A 109 24.87 2.19 -0.79
CA THR A 109 23.64 1.40 -0.93
C THR A 109 23.07 1.65 -2.33
N LYS A 110 22.46 0.62 -2.90
CA LYS A 110 21.70 0.75 -4.15
C LYS A 110 20.21 0.84 -3.83
N THR A 111 19.50 1.61 -4.65
CA THR A 111 18.03 1.68 -4.58
C THR A 111 17.44 0.39 -5.16
N THR A 112 16.41 -0.16 -4.53
CA THR A 112 15.67 -1.29 -5.08
C THR A 112 15.00 -0.88 -6.38
N VAL A 113 15.17 -1.69 -7.42
CA VAL A 113 14.53 -1.48 -8.74
C VAL A 113 13.79 -2.75 -9.14
N LYS A 114 12.56 -2.57 -9.64
CA LYS A 114 11.77 -3.62 -10.28
C LYS A 114 11.50 -3.24 -11.72
N MET A 115 12.25 -3.83 -12.64
CA MET A 115 12.10 -3.57 -14.08
C MET A 115 11.16 -4.58 -14.70
N ARG A 116 10.14 -4.09 -15.40
CA ARG A 116 9.18 -4.90 -16.17
C ARG A 116 9.36 -4.59 -17.65
N VAL A 117 9.67 -5.62 -18.41
CA VAL A 117 9.78 -5.53 -19.88
C VAL A 117 8.47 -5.99 -20.48
N ILE A 118 7.82 -5.10 -21.23
CA ILE A 118 6.51 -5.32 -21.84
C ILE A 118 6.68 -5.28 -23.35
N GLY A 119 6.46 -6.44 -23.98
CA GLY A 119 6.44 -6.60 -25.43
C GLY A 119 5.00 -6.56 -25.93
N ASP A 120 4.68 -5.62 -26.81
CA ASP A 120 3.33 -5.34 -27.33
C ASP A 120 2.32 -5.07 -26.19
N ARG A 121 1.69 -6.06 -25.62
CA ARG A 121 0.74 -5.92 -24.50
C ARG A 121 0.99 -6.93 -23.38
N GLN A 122 2.08 -7.70 -23.46
CA GLN A 122 2.37 -8.77 -22.53
C GLN A 122 3.69 -8.52 -21.79
N GLN A 123 3.69 -8.77 -20.47
CA GLN A 123 4.92 -8.77 -19.70
C GLN A 123 5.79 -9.98 -20.09
N VAL A 124 6.95 -9.68 -20.69
CA VAL A 124 7.92 -10.69 -21.14
C VAL A 124 8.79 -11.18 -19.99
N VAL A 125 9.29 -10.25 -19.18
CA VAL A 125 10.16 -10.56 -18.04
C VAL A 125 10.08 -9.46 -16.99
N ARG A 126 10.36 -9.84 -15.71
CA ARG A 126 10.63 -8.90 -14.63
C ARG A 126 12.04 -9.15 -14.11
N VAL A 127 12.83 -8.07 -14.00
CA VAL A 127 14.17 -8.10 -13.42
C VAL A 127 14.17 -7.29 -12.14
N ASP A 128 14.55 -7.91 -11.01
CA ASP A 128 14.54 -7.31 -9.70
C ASP A 128 15.98 -7.09 -9.20
N TRP A 129 16.33 -5.83 -8.89
CA TRP A 129 17.51 -5.49 -8.09
C TRP A 129 17.06 -5.23 -6.66
N ASP A 130 17.10 -6.28 -5.87
CA ASP A 130 16.73 -6.22 -4.46
C ASP A 130 17.94 -5.88 -3.60
N ASN A 131 17.84 -4.80 -2.87
CA ASN A 131 18.88 -4.36 -1.95
C ASN A 131 18.31 -4.13 -0.57
N LYS A 132 18.98 -4.66 0.43
CA LYS A 132 18.72 -4.34 1.85
C LYS A 132 19.76 -3.30 2.28
N PRO A 133 19.35 -2.09 2.67
CA PRO A 133 20.29 -1.07 3.13
C PRO A 133 20.98 -1.53 4.41
N ALA A 134 22.30 -1.34 4.49
CA ALA A 134 23.04 -1.54 5.72
C ALA A 134 22.77 -0.36 6.67
N ILE A 135 21.87 -0.55 7.61
CA ILE A 135 21.51 0.45 8.62
C ILE A 135 22.38 0.18 9.87
N ASN A 136 23.39 1.02 10.09
CA ASN A 136 24.18 0.95 11.34
C ASN A 136 23.46 1.70 12.47
N ASP A 137 23.91 1.49 13.71
CA ASP A 137 23.27 2.06 14.92
C ASP A 137 23.17 3.59 14.89
N GLY A 138 24.18 4.27 14.35
CA GLY A 138 24.20 5.73 14.23
C GLY A 138 23.12 6.24 13.26
N LEU A 139 22.95 5.58 12.12
CA LEU A 139 21.90 5.89 11.17
C LEU A 139 20.52 5.55 11.75
N LEU A 140 20.39 4.38 12.39
CA LEU A 140 19.14 3.93 13.01
C LEU A 140 18.64 4.94 14.05
N LYS A 141 19.50 5.40 14.95
CA LYS A 141 19.18 6.44 15.96
C LYS A 141 18.68 7.73 15.29
N LYS A 142 19.38 8.21 14.25
CA LYS A 142 18.96 9.40 13.48
C LYS A 142 17.60 9.21 12.82
N MET A 143 17.35 8.02 12.26
CA MET A 143 16.08 7.69 11.63
C MET A 143 14.93 7.61 12.64
N CYS A 144 15.13 7.02 13.81
CA CYS A 144 14.13 7.00 14.88
C CYS A 144 13.74 8.43 15.32
N LEU A 145 14.71 9.32 15.52
CA LEU A 145 14.43 10.73 15.85
C LEU A 145 13.67 11.44 14.72
N LYS A 146 14.07 11.21 13.47
CA LYS A 146 13.39 11.76 12.29
C LYS A 146 11.95 11.23 12.15
N ALA A 147 11.74 9.94 12.43
CA ALA A 147 10.42 9.31 12.42
C ALA A 147 9.48 9.90 13.48
N VAL A 148 9.96 10.10 14.70
CA VAL A 148 9.20 10.77 15.78
C VAL A 148 8.77 12.17 15.37
N LYS A 149 9.70 12.97 14.80
CA LYS A 149 9.41 14.33 14.32
C LYS A 149 8.37 14.31 13.19
N ALA A 150 8.51 13.40 12.23
CA ALA A 150 7.59 13.27 11.11
C ALA A 150 6.18 12.87 11.58
N THR A 151 6.09 11.91 12.52
CA THR A 151 4.81 11.45 13.10
C THR A 151 4.05 12.58 13.81
N ALA A 152 4.77 13.47 14.51
CA ALA A 152 4.13 14.60 15.20
C ALA A 152 3.54 15.66 14.25
N GLN A 153 3.86 15.62 12.95
CA GLN A 153 3.43 16.60 11.94
C GLN A 153 2.34 16.06 10.99
N CYS A 154 1.88 14.84 11.20
CA CYS A 154 0.89 14.19 10.33
C CYS A 154 -0.41 13.88 11.08
N THR A 155 -1.48 13.60 10.34
CA THR A 155 -2.80 13.21 10.84
C THR A 155 -3.04 11.70 10.77
N GLY A 156 -2.12 10.95 10.16
CA GLY A 156 -2.13 9.49 10.05
C GLY A 156 -0.80 8.96 9.56
N VAL A 157 -0.44 7.75 9.97
CA VAL A 157 0.78 7.05 9.53
C VAL A 157 0.41 5.73 8.87
N ILE A 158 1.05 5.42 7.75
CA ILE A 158 0.99 4.10 7.11
C ILE A 158 2.38 3.46 7.20
N LEU A 159 2.45 2.27 7.78
CA LEU A 159 3.63 1.40 7.74
C LEU A 159 3.45 0.42 6.58
N ALA A 160 4.21 0.63 5.50
CA ALA A 160 4.16 -0.17 4.28
C ALA A 160 5.43 -1.01 4.16
N ASP A 161 5.35 -2.27 4.60
CA ASP A 161 6.47 -3.20 4.57
C ASP A 161 6.54 -3.95 3.24
N TYR A 162 7.73 -4.00 2.65
CA TYR A 162 8.04 -4.80 1.45
C TYR A 162 9.25 -5.72 1.69
N ALA A 163 9.58 -5.95 2.96
CA ALA A 163 10.68 -6.83 3.41
C ALA A 163 12.05 -6.43 2.84
N LYS A 164 12.32 -5.12 2.68
CA LYS A 164 13.63 -4.59 2.24
C LYS A 164 14.45 -4.02 3.40
N GLY A 165 13.92 -4.04 4.64
CA GLY A 165 14.68 -3.85 5.87
C GLY A 165 14.61 -2.45 6.49
N LEU A 166 13.80 -1.54 5.96
CA LEU A 166 13.53 -0.28 6.65
C LEU A 166 12.65 -0.49 7.88
N ILE A 167 11.61 -1.29 7.72
CA ILE A 167 10.65 -1.56 8.78
C ILE A 167 11.31 -2.52 9.78
N CYS A 168 11.73 -1.99 10.92
CA CYS A 168 12.39 -2.72 12.01
C CYS A 168 11.77 -2.34 13.36
N PRO A 169 12.00 -3.14 14.44
CA PRO A 169 11.38 -2.92 15.75
C PRO A 169 11.60 -1.52 16.32
N GLU A 170 12.78 -0.95 16.14
CA GLU A 170 13.17 0.34 16.68
C GLU A 170 12.41 1.50 16.01
N ILE A 171 12.30 1.47 14.68
CA ILE A 171 11.56 2.47 13.91
C ILE A 171 10.06 2.35 14.21
N VAL A 172 9.51 1.15 14.20
CA VAL A 172 8.09 0.91 14.50
C VAL A 172 7.75 1.36 15.92
N SER A 173 8.53 0.95 16.91
CA SER A 173 8.34 1.38 18.32
C SER A 173 8.40 2.89 18.48
N SER A 174 9.33 3.55 17.79
CA SER A 174 9.48 5.01 17.84
C SER A 174 8.25 5.71 17.27
N ILE A 175 7.72 5.21 16.15
CA ILE A 175 6.52 5.72 15.51
C ILE A 175 5.30 5.49 16.39
N LEU A 176 5.07 4.27 16.91
CA LEU A 176 3.90 3.94 17.72
C LEU A 176 3.87 4.77 19.02
N LYS A 177 5.02 4.97 19.69
CA LYS A 177 5.14 5.86 20.86
C LYS A 177 4.78 7.30 20.53
N ALA A 178 5.30 7.82 19.40
CA ALA A 178 5.00 9.18 18.94
C ALA A 178 3.54 9.34 18.51
N ALA A 179 2.99 8.37 17.79
CA ALA A 179 1.61 8.34 17.33
C ALA A 179 0.63 8.33 18.52
N ARG A 180 0.88 7.50 19.54
CA ARG A 180 0.07 7.45 20.76
C ARG A 180 0.06 8.81 21.49
N ARG A 181 1.24 9.44 21.64
CA ARG A 181 1.36 10.77 22.28
C ARG A 181 0.57 11.85 21.54
N ASN A 182 0.56 11.79 20.21
CA ASN A 182 -0.08 12.81 19.36
C ASN A 182 -1.50 12.40 18.90
N LYS A 183 -2.02 11.25 19.34
CA LYS A 183 -3.33 10.69 18.94
C LYS A 183 -3.45 10.50 17.42
N VAL A 184 -2.37 10.09 16.77
CA VAL A 184 -2.29 9.85 15.33
C VAL A 184 -2.58 8.37 15.06
N PRO A 185 -3.57 8.01 14.24
CA PRO A 185 -3.84 6.61 13.89
C PRO A 185 -2.71 6.05 13.01
N VAL A 186 -2.37 4.78 13.25
CA VAL A 186 -1.36 4.04 12.50
C VAL A 186 -2.01 2.88 11.77
N ALA A 187 -1.83 2.80 10.46
CA ALA A 187 -2.22 1.67 9.62
C ALA A 187 -0.98 0.87 9.21
N VAL A 188 -1.12 -0.45 9.09
CA VAL A 188 -0.02 -1.36 8.72
C VAL A 188 -0.45 -2.27 7.58
N ASP A 189 0.39 -2.35 6.54
CA ASP A 189 0.37 -3.41 5.53
C ASP A 189 1.50 -4.39 5.84
N PRO A 190 1.23 -5.49 6.57
CA PRO A 190 2.25 -6.39 7.09
C PRO A 190 2.72 -7.39 6.02
N LYS A 191 3.97 -7.87 6.14
CA LYS A 191 4.48 -9.01 5.35
C LYS A 191 4.54 -10.30 6.17
N VAL A 192 4.65 -11.43 5.49
CA VAL A 192 4.53 -12.79 6.03
C VAL A 192 5.37 -13.07 7.28
N ASN A 193 6.54 -12.46 7.40
CA ASN A 193 7.46 -12.63 8.54
C ASN A 193 7.39 -11.48 9.54
N TRP A 194 6.25 -10.83 9.65
CA TRP A 194 6.07 -9.69 10.55
C TRP A 194 6.11 -10.13 12.02
N ASN A 195 7.22 -9.85 12.68
CA ASN A 195 7.39 -10.04 14.13
C ASN A 195 7.75 -8.71 14.80
N LEU A 196 6.90 -7.72 14.61
CA LEU A 196 7.12 -6.34 15.06
C LEU A 196 6.04 -5.93 16.07
N PRO A 197 6.32 -4.89 16.89
CA PRO A 197 5.32 -4.36 17.80
C PRO A 197 4.06 -3.93 17.06
N MET A 198 2.89 -4.37 17.52
CA MET A 198 1.57 -4.04 16.93
C MET A 198 0.68 -3.24 17.90
N ASP A 199 1.07 -3.12 19.16
CA ASP A 199 0.28 -2.43 20.17
C ASP A 199 0.04 -0.95 19.83
N GLY A 200 -1.24 -0.57 19.73
CA GLY A 200 -1.68 0.77 19.33
C GLY A 200 -1.88 0.98 17.84
N ILE A 201 -1.88 -0.09 17.02
CA ILE A 201 -2.23 -0.01 15.62
C ILE A 201 -3.74 0.14 15.46
N ALA A 202 -4.15 1.10 14.64
CA ALA A 202 -5.56 1.33 14.34
C ALA A 202 -6.08 0.35 13.26
N ILE A 203 -5.28 0.10 12.22
CA ILE A 203 -5.70 -0.69 11.05
C ILE A 203 -4.57 -1.64 10.66
N ALA A 204 -4.92 -2.91 10.37
CA ALA A 204 -4.02 -3.86 9.71
C ALA A 204 -4.70 -4.40 8.44
N THR A 205 -3.94 -4.49 7.31
CA THR A 205 -4.50 -4.84 5.99
C THR A 205 -3.79 -6.02 5.31
N PRO A 206 -3.61 -7.18 5.97
CA PRO A 206 -3.02 -8.34 5.31
C PRO A 206 -3.92 -8.83 4.16
N ASN A 207 -3.33 -9.39 3.11
CA ASN A 207 -4.08 -10.20 2.17
C ASN A 207 -4.36 -11.61 2.74
N ARG A 208 -5.20 -12.42 2.06
CA ARG A 208 -5.55 -13.77 2.52
C ARG A 208 -4.32 -14.59 2.87
N LYS A 209 -3.37 -14.71 1.94
CA LYS A 209 -2.14 -15.51 2.13
C LYS A 209 -1.30 -15.01 3.31
N GLU A 210 -1.14 -13.70 3.42
CA GLU A 210 -0.45 -13.07 4.55
C GLU A 210 -1.19 -13.34 5.86
N ALA A 211 -2.52 -13.22 5.89
CA ALA A 211 -3.31 -13.47 7.09
C ALA A 211 -3.14 -14.90 7.61
N PHE A 212 -3.23 -15.91 6.76
CA PHE A 212 -3.02 -17.30 7.14
C PHE A 212 -1.61 -17.56 7.67
N SER A 213 -0.60 -17.05 6.96
CA SER A 213 0.80 -17.19 7.36
C SER A 213 1.09 -16.51 8.71
N LEU A 214 0.56 -15.29 8.91
CA LEU A 214 0.76 -14.51 10.14
C LEU A 214 -0.03 -15.08 11.33
N ALA A 215 -1.15 -15.74 11.05
CA ALA A 215 -1.91 -16.50 12.03
C ALA A 215 -1.27 -17.86 12.37
N GLY A 216 -0.29 -18.31 11.59
CA GLY A 216 0.39 -19.59 11.79
C GLY A 216 -0.47 -20.81 11.49
N ILE A 217 -1.45 -20.68 10.59
CA ILE A 217 -2.31 -21.78 10.15
C ILE A 217 -2.23 -21.99 8.64
N PRO A 218 -2.43 -23.22 8.14
CA PRO A 218 -2.40 -23.50 6.72
C PRO A 218 -3.55 -22.79 5.99
N GLU A 219 -3.25 -22.24 4.82
CA GLU A 219 -4.27 -21.67 3.94
C GLU A 219 -5.12 -22.80 3.35
N THR A 220 -6.44 -22.58 3.29
CA THR A 220 -7.42 -23.51 2.72
C THR A 220 -8.04 -22.91 1.46
N GLU A 221 -8.71 -23.74 0.66
CA GLU A 221 -9.52 -23.24 -0.45
C GLU A 221 -10.58 -22.25 0.03
N PRO A 222 -10.75 -21.11 -0.67
CA PRO A 222 -11.70 -20.09 -0.29
C PRO A 222 -13.15 -20.61 -0.36
N ALA A 223 -13.93 -20.41 0.69
CA ALA A 223 -15.37 -20.62 0.60
C ALA A 223 -16.02 -19.56 -0.32
N ARG A 224 -17.14 -19.92 -0.99
CA ARG A 224 -17.89 -19.00 -1.86
C ARG A 224 -18.31 -17.72 -1.11
N ASN A 225 -18.73 -17.85 0.14
CA ASN A 225 -19.03 -16.72 1.02
C ASN A 225 -17.94 -16.65 2.11
N PRO A 226 -17.13 -15.57 2.16
CA PRO A 226 -16.08 -15.41 3.17
C PRO A 226 -16.55 -15.50 4.62
N LEU A 227 -17.82 -15.16 4.90
CA LEU A 227 -18.39 -15.29 6.24
C LEU A 227 -18.69 -16.75 6.64
N ASN A 228 -18.64 -17.68 5.68
CA ASN A 228 -18.77 -19.13 5.94
C ASN A 228 -17.41 -19.84 5.87
N ASP A 229 -16.33 -19.13 5.60
CA ASP A 229 -14.96 -19.66 5.57
C ASP A 229 -14.40 -19.75 7.00
N ARG A 230 -14.61 -20.92 7.63
CA ARG A 230 -14.19 -21.14 9.02
C ARG A 230 -12.68 -20.92 9.24
N ALA A 231 -11.85 -21.28 8.26
CA ALA A 231 -10.41 -21.12 8.38
C ALA A 231 -10.01 -19.62 8.29
N LEU A 232 -10.63 -18.87 7.39
CA LEU A 232 -10.45 -17.42 7.28
C LEU A 232 -10.90 -16.69 8.55
N LEU A 233 -12.08 -17.05 9.10
CA LEU A 233 -12.57 -16.47 10.35
C LEU A 233 -11.62 -16.78 11.50
N ARG A 234 -11.13 -18.03 11.60
CA ARG A 234 -10.13 -18.41 12.61
C ARG A 234 -8.83 -17.62 12.45
N ALA A 235 -8.33 -17.43 11.23
CA ALA A 235 -7.15 -16.58 10.98
C ALA A 235 -7.41 -15.14 11.45
N SER A 236 -8.58 -14.60 11.15
CA SER A 236 -9.01 -13.28 11.60
C SER A 236 -9.02 -13.17 13.13
N ASP A 237 -9.61 -14.13 13.83
CA ASP A 237 -9.69 -14.13 15.30
C ASP A 237 -8.30 -14.18 15.93
N ILE A 238 -7.41 -15.05 15.44
CA ILE A 238 -6.02 -15.14 15.90
C ILE A 238 -5.29 -13.78 15.73
N LEU A 239 -5.44 -13.13 14.58
CA LEU A 239 -4.79 -11.85 14.33
C LEU A 239 -5.40 -10.71 15.14
N MET A 240 -6.71 -10.69 15.33
CA MET A 240 -7.38 -9.75 16.22
C MET A 240 -6.90 -9.89 17.67
N GLU A 241 -6.75 -11.11 18.17
CA GLU A 241 -6.22 -11.36 19.52
C GLU A 241 -4.73 -10.99 19.62
N LYS A 242 -3.91 -11.43 18.65
CA LYS A 242 -2.46 -11.26 18.64
C LYS A 242 -2.03 -9.80 18.52
N TRP A 243 -2.70 -9.00 17.68
CA TRP A 243 -2.30 -7.63 17.35
C TRP A 243 -3.16 -6.56 17.97
N ASN A 244 -4.37 -6.91 18.38
CA ASN A 244 -5.35 -6.02 18.98
C ASN A 244 -5.58 -4.70 18.18
N PRO A 245 -5.73 -4.73 16.84
CA PRO A 245 -6.00 -3.55 16.06
C PRO A 245 -7.45 -3.10 16.26
N SER A 246 -7.76 -1.81 16.06
CA SER A 246 -9.17 -1.37 16.03
C SER A 246 -9.94 -2.02 14.87
N LEU A 247 -9.28 -2.17 13.72
CA LEU A 247 -9.81 -2.83 12.53
C LEU A 247 -8.77 -3.75 11.89
N LEU A 248 -9.18 -4.96 11.57
CA LEU A 248 -8.43 -5.89 10.73
C LEU A 248 -9.18 -6.05 9.40
N ILE A 249 -8.53 -5.72 8.30
CA ILE A 249 -9.06 -5.85 6.95
C ILE A 249 -8.27 -6.94 6.23
N ILE A 250 -8.88 -8.08 5.95
CA ILE A 250 -8.24 -9.12 5.14
C ILE A 250 -8.72 -8.97 3.70
N THR A 251 -7.80 -8.58 2.80
CA THR A 251 -8.13 -8.45 1.37
C THR A 251 -8.20 -9.82 0.72
N LEU A 252 -9.27 -10.05 -0.07
CA LEU A 252 -9.63 -11.35 -0.65
C LEU A 252 -9.64 -11.37 -2.18
N GLY A 253 -8.97 -10.41 -2.81
CA GLY A 253 -8.93 -10.26 -4.26
C GLY A 253 -10.32 -10.11 -4.86
N ALA A 254 -10.70 -11.02 -5.77
CA ALA A 254 -12.01 -10.98 -6.44
C ALA A 254 -13.21 -11.12 -5.47
N GLN A 255 -13.01 -11.63 -4.27
CA GLN A 255 -14.06 -11.69 -3.26
C GLN A 255 -14.22 -10.39 -2.44
N GLY A 256 -13.37 -9.38 -2.65
CA GLY A 256 -13.44 -8.12 -1.91
C GLY A 256 -12.64 -8.16 -0.61
N MET A 257 -13.25 -7.94 0.55
CA MET A 257 -12.54 -7.92 1.83
C MET A 257 -13.41 -8.36 3.02
N LEU A 258 -12.78 -9.05 3.98
CA LEU A 258 -13.33 -9.31 5.30
C LEU A 258 -12.87 -8.22 6.25
N VAL A 259 -13.78 -7.65 7.03
CA VAL A 259 -13.49 -6.62 8.04
C VAL A 259 -13.88 -7.16 9.42
N ALA A 260 -12.89 -7.26 10.30
CA ALA A 260 -13.08 -7.67 11.69
C ALA A 260 -12.78 -6.50 12.64
N ARG A 261 -13.48 -6.49 13.78
CA ARG A 261 -13.43 -5.45 14.81
C ARG A 261 -13.82 -6.01 16.15
N HIS A 262 -13.41 -5.33 17.23
CA HIS A 262 -13.76 -5.78 18.58
C HIS A 262 -15.26 -5.75 18.87
N ALA A 263 -15.70 -6.70 19.66
CA ALA A 263 -17.07 -6.80 20.21
C ALA A 263 -18.22 -6.78 19.17
N ARG A 264 -17.92 -7.06 17.91
CA ARG A 264 -18.91 -7.14 16.84
C ARG A 264 -18.52 -8.24 15.85
N PRO A 265 -19.49 -8.93 15.24
CA PRO A 265 -19.19 -9.93 14.23
C PRO A 265 -18.47 -9.29 13.04
N PRO A 266 -17.56 -10.02 12.36
CA PRO A 266 -16.96 -9.57 11.13
C PRO A 266 -18.01 -9.38 10.03
N PHE A 267 -17.73 -8.51 9.07
CA PHE A 267 -18.58 -8.32 7.91
C PHE A 267 -17.77 -8.40 6.61
N HIS A 268 -18.46 -8.70 5.54
CA HIS A 268 -17.87 -8.85 4.23
C HIS A 268 -18.29 -7.70 3.32
N VAL A 269 -17.31 -7.08 2.65
CA VAL A 269 -17.54 -6.11 1.58
C VAL A 269 -17.17 -6.79 0.26
N THR A 270 -18.18 -7.09 -0.56
CA THR A 270 -17.99 -7.70 -1.87
C THR A 270 -17.25 -6.75 -2.80
N THR A 271 -16.45 -7.29 -3.74
CA THR A 271 -15.76 -6.45 -4.71
C THR A 271 -16.74 -5.64 -5.56
N PHE A 272 -16.41 -4.39 -5.81
CA PHE A 272 -17.13 -3.52 -6.75
C PHE A 272 -16.42 -3.43 -8.12
N ALA A 273 -15.26 -4.07 -8.29
CA ALA A 273 -14.55 -4.09 -9.56
C ALA A 273 -15.42 -4.73 -10.66
N ARG A 274 -15.56 -4.02 -11.79
CA ARG A 274 -16.34 -4.49 -12.96
C ARG A 274 -15.43 -5.21 -13.96
N GLU A 275 -14.27 -4.64 -14.22
CA GLU A 275 -13.25 -5.17 -15.10
C GLU A 275 -11.91 -5.14 -14.36
N VAL A 276 -11.09 -6.17 -14.54
CA VAL A 276 -9.79 -6.27 -13.89
C VAL A 276 -8.73 -6.40 -14.98
N PHE A 277 -7.89 -5.37 -15.11
CA PHE A 277 -6.75 -5.36 -16.03
C PHE A 277 -5.44 -5.64 -15.29
N ASP A 278 -5.23 -5.03 -14.12
CA ASP A 278 -4.02 -5.23 -13.32
C ASP A 278 -4.34 -5.04 -11.84
N VAL A 279 -3.98 -6.01 -11.01
CA VAL A 279 -4.20 -5.96 -9.56
C VAL A 279 -3.06 -5.28 -8.80
N SER A 280 -2.00 -4.86 -9.50
CA SER A 280 -0.83 -4.23 -8.89
C SER A 280 -1.19 -2.93 -8.17
N GLY A 281 -0.86 -2.82 -6.88
CA GLY A 281 -1.13 -1.63 -6.08
C GLY A 281 -2.55 -1.52 -5.52
N ALA A 282 -3.42 -2.53 -5.71
CA ALA A 282 -4.76 -2.54 -5.11
C ALA A 282 -4.69 -2.49 -3.57
N GLY A 283 -3.80 -3.26 -2.94
CA GLY A 283 -3.56 -3.23 -1.49
C GLY A 283 -3.11 -1.85 -1.01
N ASP A 284 -2.19 -1.21 -1.74
CA ASP A 284 -1.70 0.15 -1.46
C ASP A 284 -2.86 1.17 -1.48
N THR A 285 -3.78 1.00 -2.44
CA THR A 285 -4.98 1.83 -2.56
C THR A 285 -5.94 1.58 -1.39
N VAL A 286 -6.13 0.31 -1.00
CA VAL A 286 -7.00 -0.05 0.13
C VAL A 286 -6.51 0.59 1.42
N ILE A 287 -5.25 0.37 1.81
CA ILE A 287 -4.74 0.92 3.08
C ILE A 287 -4.75 2.45 3.10
N GLY A 288 -4.35 3.09 1.98
CA GLY A 288 -4.35 4.54 1.84
C GLY A 288 -5.75 5.13 1.99
N THR A 289 -6.75 4.55 1.31
CA THR A 289 -8.13 5.02 1.34
C THR A 289 -8.78 4.75 2.70
N MET A 290 -8.55 3.57 3.30
CA MET A 290 -9.05 3.23 4.64
C MET A 290 -8.61 4.26 5.68
N LEU A 291 -7.29 4.52 5.76
CA LEU A 291 -6.78 5.47 6.74
C LEU A 291 -7.31 6.89 6.51
N LEU A 292 -7.37 7.35 5.25
CA LEU A 292 -7.93 8.66 4.92
C LEU A 292 -9.40 8.77 5.30
N ALA A 293 -10.22 7.77 4.99
CA ALA A 293 -11.64 7.77 5.28
C ALA A 293 -11.91 7.84 6.78
N LEU A 294 -11.22 6.99 7.57
CA LEU A 294 -11.34 7.00 9.03
C LEU A 294 -10.85 8.33 9.64
N SER A 295 -9.72 8.87 9.16
CA SER A 295 -9.20 10.17 9.59
C SER A 295 -10.14 11.33 9.23
N ALA A 296 -10.95 11.17 8.19
CA ALA A 296 -11.98 12.13 7.79
C ALA A 296 -13.33 11.96 8.54
N GLY A 297 -13.42 10.97 9.45
CA GLY A 297 -14.58 10.70 10.27
C GLY A 297 -15.61 9.75 9.65
N ALA A 298 -15.21 8.94 8.66
CA ALA A 298 -16.03 7.82 8.20
C ALA A 298 -16.08 6.74 9.29
N ASN A 299 -17.19 6.02 9.37
CA ASN A 299 -17.24 4.80 10.17
C ASN A 299 -16.54 3.65 9.43
N ASP A 300 -16.36 2.52 10.09
CA ASP A 300 -15.66 1.33 9.59
C ASP A 300 -16.26 0.77 8.29
N ILE A 301 -17.59 0.74 8.18
CA ILE A 301 -18.29 0.25 6.96
C ILE A 301 -18.08 1.23 5.79
N GLU A 302 -18.28 2.52 6.03
CA GLU A 302 -18.08 3.56 5.01
C GLU A 302 -16.63 3.59 4.51
N ALA A 303 -15.66 3.45 5.43
CA ALA A 303 -14.25 3.41 5.08
C ALA A 303 -13.90 2.19 4.22
N ALA A 304 -14.42 1.00 4.59
CA ALA A 304 -14.21 -0.24 3.84
C ALA A 304 -14.85 -0.18 2.44
N GLU A 305 -16.07 0.33 2.33
CA GLU A 305 -16.74 0.53 1.03
C GLU A 305 -15.98 1.53 0.14
N LEU A 306 -15.50 2.66 0.70
CA LEU A 306 -14.68 3.62 -0.03
C LEU A 306 -13.37 3.00 -0.53
N ALA A 307 -12.69 2.25 0.33
CA ALA A 307 -11.44 1.58 -0.02
C ALA A 307 -11.65 0.54 -1.13
N ASN A 308 -12.75 -0.22 -1.07
CA ASN A 308 -13.11 -1.18 -2.09
C ASN A 308 -13.47 -0.50 -3.43
N CYS A 309 -14.19 0.62 -3.40
CA CYS A 309 -14.47 1.42 -4.59
C CYS A 309 -13.18 1.97 -5.23
N ALA A 310 -12.27 2.53 -4.41
CA ALA A 310 -10.99 3.04 -4.90
C ALA A 310 -10.12 1.94 -5.51
N ALA A 311 -10.07 0.76 -4.87
CA ALA A 311 -9.40 -0.42 -5.42
C ALA A 311 -10.05 -0.87 -6.74
N GLY A 312 -11.39 -0.87 -6.82
CA GLY A 312 -12.14 -1.19 -8.04
C GLY A 312 -11.81 -0.25 -9.22
N VAL A 313 -11.60 1.03 -8.95
CA VAL A 313 -11.11 1.99 -9.98
C VAL A 313 -9.68 1.65 -10.43
N VAL A 314 -8.81 1.31 -9.49
CA VAL A 314 -7.39 1.07 -9.78
C VAL A 314 -7.19 -0.21 -10.57
N VAL A 315 -7.83 -1.32 -10.20
CA VAL A 315 -7.68 -2.60 -10.91
C VAL A 315 -8.25 -2.58 -12.35
N GLY A 316 -9.11 -1.61 -12.64
CA GLY A 316 -9.60 -1.32 -14.00
C GLY A 316 -8.61 -0.55 -14.89
N LYS A 317 -7.37 -0.33 -14.43
CA LYS A 317 -6.31 0.41 -15.14
C LYS A 317 -5.07 -0.47 -15.30
N ILE A 318 -4.23 -0.17 -16.28
CA ILE A 318 -2.97 -0.90 -16.51
C ILE A 318 -1.86 -0.32 -15.63
N GLY A 319 -1.08 -1.19 -15.00
CA GLY A 319 0.06 -0.85 -14.17
C GLY A 319 -0.32 -0.35 -12.76
N THR A 320 0.65 0.17 -12.01
CA THR A 320 0.42 0.77 -10.69
C THR A 320 -0.30 2.10 -10.81
N ALA A 321 -1.62 2.05 -11.03
CA ALA A 321 -2.46 3.22 -11.18
C ALA A 321 -2.92 3.80 -9.83
N THR A 322 -3.52 4.99 -9.88
CA THR A 322 -4.11 5.65 -8.71
C THR A 322 -5.59 5.96 -8.95
N CYS A 323 -6.32 6.17 -7.86
CA CYS A 323 -7.70 6.65 -7.88
C CYS A 323 -7.72 8.11 -7.42
N SER A 324 -8.21 9.01 -8.27
CA SER A 324 -8.47 10.40 -7.88
C SER A 324 -9.79 10.52 -7.13
N GLY A 325 -9.94 11.59 -6.33
CA GLY A 325 -11.22 11.87 -5.66
C GLY A 325 -12.39 12.04 -6.65
N LYS A 326 -12.13 12.54 -7.86
CA LYS A 326 -13.15 12.65 -8.93
C LYS A 326 -13.58 11.27 -9.42
N GLU A 327 -12.64 10.41 -9.76
CA GLU A 327 -12.93 9.04 -10.20
C GLU A 327 -13.65 8.22 -9.13
N LEU A 328 -13.24 8.37 -7.85
CA LEU A 328 -13.92 7.71 -6.73
C LEU A 328 -15.39 8.14 -6.64
N LEU A 329 -15.68 9.43 -6.79
CA LEU A 329 -17.04 9.95 -6.74
C LEU A 329 -17.88 9.48 -7.96
N GLU A 330 -17.31 9.48 -9.15
CA GLU A 330 -17.95 8.99 -10.38
C GLU A 330 -18.26 7.50 -10.24
N PHE A 331 -17.28 6.69 -9.85
CA PHE A 331 -17.45 5.25 -9.67
C PHE A 331 -18.55 4.91 -8.65
N THR A 332 -18.59 5.63 -7.52
CA THR A 332 -19.64 5.41 -6.50
C THR A 332 -21.04 5.83 -6.95
N ARG A 333 -21.17 6.78 -7.88
CA ARG A 333 -22.45 7.12 -8.51
C ARG A 333 -22.91 6.05 -9.47
N ASP A 334 -21.99 5.50 -10.26
CA ASP A 334 -22.30 4.48 -11.28
C ASP A 334 -22.66 3.11 -10.67
N LEU A 335 -22.23 2.83 -9.44
CA LEU A 335 -22.64 1.63 -8.70
C LEU A 335 -24.09 1.70 -8.19
N ARG A 336 -24.70 2.88 -8.19
CA ARG A 336 -26.07 3.10 -7.70
C ARG A 336 -27.10 3.29 -8.81
N ARG A 337 -26.66 3.39 -10.05
CA ARG A 337 -27.49 3.37 -11.26
C ARG A 337 -27.75 1.94 -11.71
#